data_11a73921c7bf8fe99c9854d00b84c1fb
#
_entry.id   11a73921c7bf8fe99c9854d00b84c1fb
#
_cell.length_a   1.000
_cell.length_b   1.000
_cell.length_c   1.000
_cell.angle_alpha   90.00
_cell.angle_beta   90.00
_cell.angle_gamma   90.00
#
_symmetry.space_group_name_H-M   'P 1'
#
loop_
_entity.id
_entity.type
_entity.pdbx_description
1 polymer ?
#
loop_
_entity_poly.entity_id
_entity_poly.type
_entity_poly.pdbx_seq_one_letter_code
_entity_poly.pdbx_strand_id
1 'polypeptide(L)'
;MFARIHYLDNDSYYFLFYEKDGNMSVQFSPGELKNVHTERIHGLDGCIDKISDWCVYIQRELKTGNPFYDELEKVKAEFAEKLNNHFSDATAHFSSEEAAQLHSRFDELLQKFGELKKQNGINEEELRKVKETVATLQRAIEEVPKKTWYRSAGNKLMDLSKKFLQSKQGQQLIANVGEKLLTGGQPQSPEL
;
A
#
# COMPACT_ATOMS: atom_id res chain seq x y z
N MET A 1 8.22 32.89 5.62
CA MET A 1 7.88 31.47 5.35
C MET A 1 8.34 31.19 3.95
N PHE A 2 9.18 30.15 3.75
CA PHE A 2 9.72 29.78 2.44
C PHE A 2 8.90 28.66 1.78
N ALA A 3 8.54 27.63 2.55
CA ALA A 3 7.76 26.50 2.04
C ALA A 3 6.88 25.89 3.12
N ARG A 4 5.77 25.30 2.68
CA ARG A 4 4.89 24.47 3.50
C ARG A 4 4.52 23.22 2.72
N ILE A 5 4.74 22.06 3.33
CA ILE A 5 4.38 20.75 2.80
C ILE A 5 3.29 20.19 3.70
N HIS A 6 2.27 19.57 3.13
CA HIS A 6 1.22 18.86 3.85
C HIS A 6 1.20 17.41 3.45
N TYR A 7 0.85 16.54 4.40
CA TYR A 7 0.48 15.19 4.09
C TYR A 7 -0.94 15.17 3.53
N LEU A 8 -1.11 14.54 2.35
CA LEU A 8 -2.36 14.63 1.56
C LEU A 8 -3.61 14.12 2.30
N ASP A 9 -3.45 13.10 3.15
CA ASP A 9 -4.58 12.46 3.80
C ASP A 9 -4.87 13.02 5.21
N ASN A 10 -4.06 13.99 5.69
CA ASN A 10 -4.24 14.61 7.00
C ASN A 10 -3.56 15.98 7.10
N ASP A 11 -4.34 17.04 7.03
CA ASP A 11 -3.85 18.44 7.08
C ASP A 11 -3.19 18.82 8.41
N SER A 12 -3.40 18.04 9.48
CA SER A 12 -2.70 18.23 10.75
C SER A 12 -1.23 17.83 10.68
N TYR A 13 -0.84 17.03 9.67
CA TYR A 13 0.53 16.66 9.41
C TYR A 13 1.14 17.60 8.39
N TYR A 14 2.04 18.46 8.84
CA TYR A 14 2.65 19.51 8.03
C TYR A 14 4.14 19.66 8.34
N PHE A 15 4.86 20.21 7.38
CA PHE A 15 6.25 20.64 7.48
C PHE A 15 6.37 22.07 6.98
N LEU A 16 6.88 22.96 7.82
CA LEU A 16 7.13 24.36 7.51
C LEU A 16 8.62 24.62 7.47
N PHE A 17 9.06 25.33 6.42
CA PHE A 17 10.39 25.87 6.32
C PHE A 17 10.29 27.40 6.32
N TYR A 18 11.00 28.08 7.22
CA TYR A 18 10.90 29.52 7.42
C TYR A 18 12.17 30.11 8.03
N GLU A 19 12.30 31.41 7.90
CA GLU A 19 13.34 32.19 8.60
C GLU A 19 12.74 32.79 9.87
N LYS A 20 13.50 32.70 10.95
CA LYS A 20 13.21 33.34 12.23
C LYS A 20 14.49 33.90 12.81
N ASP A 21 14.49 35.21 13.12
CA ASP A 21 15.61 35.92 13.72
C ASP A 21 16.92 35.76 12.93
N GLY A 22 16.87 35.78 11.58
CA GLY A 22 18.01 35.61 10.70
C GLY A 22 18.52 34.16 10.60
N ASN A 23 17.80 33.17 11.21
CA ASN A 23 18.16 31.75 11.16
C ASN A 23 17.12 30.93 10.41
N MET A 24 17.60 29.99 9.62
CA MET A 24 16.72 29.00 8.99
C MET A 24 16.18 28.07 10.06
N SER A 25 14.88 27.80 9.99
CA SER A 25 14.17 26.97 10.97
C SER A 25 13.13 26.10 10.28
N VAL A 26 12.87 24.94 10.84
CA VAL A 26 11.78 24.06 10.46
C VAL A 26 10.83 23.87 11.63
N GLN A 27 9.55 23.68 11.28
CA GLN A 27 8.51 23.29 12.21
C GLN A 27 7.67 22.21 11.54
N PHE A 28 7.44 21.10 12.23
CA PHE A 28 6.68 20.01 11.66
C PHE A 28 5.82 19.28 12.70
N SER A 29 4.75 18.68 12.20
CA SER A 29 3.81 17.83 12.92
C SER A 29 3.53 16.58 12.06
N PRO A 30 3.57 15.34 12.61
CA PRO A 30 3.99 15.04 13.98
C PRO A 30 5.50 15.20 14.17
N GLY A 31 5.93 15.50 15.38
CA GLY A 31 7.33 15.44 15.81
C GLY A 31 7.65 14.10 16.46
N GLU A 32 8.91 13.90 16.87
CA GLU A 32 9.34 12.62 17.45
C GLU A 32 8.66 12.28 18.78
N LEU A 33 8.59 13.26 19.68
CA LEU A 33 8.04 13.12 21.05
C LEU A 33 6.94 14.13 21.35
N LYS A 34 6.67 15.06 20.46
CA LYS A 34 5.70 16.14 20.63
C LYS A 34 4.85 16.25 19.37
N ASN A 35 3.61 16.67 19.51
CA ASN A 35 2.73 16.91 18.37
C ASN A 35 3.33 17.87 17.36
N VAL A 36 4.06 18.91 17.85
CA VAL A 36 4.76 19.89 17.00
C VAL A 36 6.21 19.97 17.44
N HIS A 37 7.12 19.83 16.49
CA HIS A 37 8.56 19.99 16.68
C HIS A 37 9.05 21.23 15.94
N THR A 38 9.97 21.98 16.56
CA THR A 38 10.61 23.17 15.96
C THR A 38 12.10 23.09 16.18
N GLU A 39 12.89 23.27 15.14
CA GLU A 39 14.35 23.17 15.19
C GLU A 39 14.99 24.19 14.25
N ARG A 40 16.17 24.70 14.65
CA ARG A 40 17.05 25.48 13.75
C ARG A 40 17.84 24.53 12.87
N ILE A 41 17.99 24.90 11.60
CA ILE A 41 18.74 24.08 10.64
C ILE A 41 19.84 24.91 9.96
N HIS A 42 20.82 24.21 9.43
CA HIS A 42 21.89 24.79 8.66
C HIS A 42 21.75 24.43 7.18
N GLY A 43 21.31 25.42 6.38
CA GLY A 43 21.18 25.26 4.93
C GLY A 43 20.01 24.37 4.47
N LEU A 44 19.95 24.17 3.17
CA LEU A 44 18.89 23.34 2.54
C LEU A 44 19.07 21.85 2.81
N ASP A 45 20.31 21.36 2.91
CA ASP A 45 20.57 19.94 3.19
C ASP A 45 19.99 19.53 4.54
N GLY A 46 20.16 20.36 5.58
CA GLY A 46 19.50 20.14 6.86
C GLY A 46 17.97 20.15 6.79
N CYS A 47 17.37 20.90 5.84
CA CYS A 47 15.93 20.84 5.60
C CYS A 47 15.50 19.49 5.00
N ILE A 48 16.26 18.98 4.03
CA ILE A 48 15.98 17.69 3.37
C ILE A 48 16.07 16.55 4.37
N ASP A 49 17.06 16.53 5.22
CA ASP A 49 17.22 15.52 6.28
C ASP A 49 16.01 15.54 7.22
N LYS A 50 15.55 16.72 7.62
CA LYS A 50 14.36 16.86 8.49
C LYS A 50 13.05 16.50 7.82
N ILE A 51 12.91 16.64 6.51
CA ILE A 51 11.77 16.10 5.77
C ILE A 51 11.76 14.57 5.84
N SER A 52 12.93 13.96 5.71
CA SER A 52 13.08 12.50 5.83
C SER A 52 12.66 12.01 7.23
N ASP A 53 13.14 12.67 8.29
CA ASP A 53 12.75 12.39 9.67
C ASP A 53 11.23 12.53 9.86
N TRP A 54 10.63 13.62 9.36
CA TRP A 54 9.20 13.86 9.43
C TRP A 54 8.38 12.76 8.73
N CYS A 55 8.82 12.28 7.57
CA CYS A 55 8.17 11.15 6.88
C CYS A 55 8.18 9.87 7.75
N VAL A 56 9.28 9.62 8.48
CA VAL A 56 9.36 8.47 9.41
C VAL A 56 8.38 8.66 10.59
N TYR A 57 8.24 9.88 11.11
CA TYR A 57 7.31 10.15 12.22
C TYR A 57 5.85 9.98 11.79
N ILE A 58 5.49 10.46 10.59
CA ILE A 58 4.16 10.20 10.01
C ILE A 58 3.91 8.69 9.92
N GLN A 59 4.85 7.93 9.36
CA GLN A 59 4.70 6.49 9.24
C GLN A 59 4.51 5.80 10.60
N ARG A 60 5.24 6.26 11.62
CA ARG A 60 5.11 5.74 12.99
C ARG A 60 3.74 6.05 13.59
N GLU A 61 3.30 7.31 13.45
CA GLU A 61 1.99 7.76 13.94
C GLU A 61 0.83 7.01 13.28
N LEU A 62 0.90 6.85 11.96
CA LEU A 62 -0.09 6.07 11.21
C LEU A 62 -0.12 4.60 11.61
N LYS A 63 1.03 4.03 11.98
CA LYS A 63 1.12 2.64 12.47
C LYS A 63 0.56 2.48 13.88
N THR A 64 0.93 3.36 14.81
CA THR A 64 0.52 3.27 16.23
C THR A 64 -0.97 3.50 16.45
N GLY A 65 -1.61 4.27 15.59
CA GLY A 65 -3.03 4.59 15.69
C GLY A 65 -3.98 3.57 15.04
N ASN A 66 -3.48 2.57 14.32
CA ASN A 66 -4.32 1.67 13.55
C ASN A 66 -3.89 0.20 13.67
N PRO A 67 -4.61 -0.63 14.48
CA PRO A 67 -4.33 -2.06 14.66
C PRO A 67 -4.28 -2.85 13.33
N PHE A 68 -4.94 -2.35 12.29
CA PHE A 68 -4.94 -2.96 10.96
C PHE A 68 -3.55 -2.92 10.29
N TYR A 69 -2.70 -1.94 10.61
CA TYR A 69 -1.34 -1.91 10.06
C TYR A 69 -0.48 -3.06 10.57
N ASP A 70 -0.60 -3.42 11.84
CA ASP A 70 0.15 -4.54 12.42
C ASP A 70 -0.31 -5.87 11.81
N GLU A 71 -1.61 -6.02 11.58
CA GLU A 71 -2.17 -7.19 10.91
C GLU A 71 -1.73 -7.27 9.45
N LEU A 72 -1.71 -6.15 8.73
CA LEU A 72 -1.26 -6.08 7.35
C LEU A 72 0.24 -6.40 7.20
N GLU A 73 1.09 -5.94 8.13
CA GLU A 73 2.54 -6.26 8.10
C GLU A 73 2.79 -7.75 8.43
N LYS A 74 1.97 -8.38 9.31
CA LYS A 74 2.01 -9.84 9.53
C LYS A 74 1.65 -10.60 8.25
N VAL A 75 0.53 -10.25 7.62
CA VAL A 75 0.10 -10.85 6.35
C VAL A 75 1.17 -10.70 5.28
N LYS A 76 1.83 -9.55 5.22
CA LYS A 76 2.93 -9.30 4.28
C LYS A 76 4.16 -10.18 4.55
N ALA A 77 4.52 -10.35 5.81
CA ALA A 77 5.64 -11.21 6.20
C ALA A 77 5.35 -12.70 5.89
N GLU A 78 4.17 -13.19 6.27
CA GLU A 78 3.71 -14.54 5.97
C GLU A 78 3.62 -14.79 4.45
N PHE A 79 3.19 -13.80 3.70
CA PHE A 79 3.15 -13.85 2.25
C PHE A 79 4.54 -13.97 1.64
N ALA A 80 5.48 -13.15 2.09
CA ALA A 80 6.86 -13.20 1.60
C ALA A 80 7.53 -14.57 1.90
N GLU A 81 7.26 -15.14 3.07
CA GLU A 81 7.73 -16.47 3.46
C GLU A 81 7.12 -17.56 2.57
N LYS A 82 5.79 -17.56 2.39
CA LYS A 82 5.09 -18.51 1.50
C LYS A 82 5.61 -18.41 0.08
N LEU A 83 5.86 -17.22 -0.46
CA LEU A 83 6.45 -17.03 -1.79
C LEU A 83 7.85 -17.67 -1.90
N ASN A 84 8.69 -17.48 -0.89
CA ASN A 84 10.03 -18.01 -0.91
C ASN A 84 10.03 -19.54 -0.85
N ASN A 85 9.10 -20.14 -0.11
CA ASN A 85 8.97 -21.57 0.06
C ASN A 85 8.29 -22.27 -1.13
N HIS A 86 7.36 -21.56 -1.81
CA HIS A 86 6.58 -22.15 -2.91
C HIS A 86 7.28 -22.08 -4.27
N PHE A 87 8.09 -21.05 -4.52
CA PHE A 87 8.79 -20.87 -5.77
C PHE A 87 10.29 -21.14 -5.62
N SER A 88 10.69 -22.40 -5.85
CA SER A 88 12.10 -22.80 -5.90
C SER A 88 12.80 -22.26 -7.15
N ASP A 89 12.10 -22.16 -8.30
CA ASP A 89 12.60 -21.57 -9.53
C ASP A 89 12.18 -20.11 -9.64
N ALA A 90 13.17 -19.21 -9.51
CA ALA A 90 12.95 -17.76 -9.61
C ALA A 90 12.67 -17.27 -11.04
N THR A 91 12.95 -18.08 -12.05
CA THR A 91 12.84 -17.74 -13.48
C THR A 91 11.59 -18.30 -14.15
N ALA A 92 10.84 -19.16 -13.47
CA ALA A 92 9.62 -19.77 -14.01
C ALA A 92 8.58 -18.73 -14.39
N HIS A 93 8.06 -18.79 -15.62
CA HIS A 93 6.96 -17.98 -16.12
C HIS A 93 5.62 -18.69 -16.00
N PHE A 94 4.52 -17.93 -16.09
CA PHE A 94 3.18 -18.52 -16.11
C PHE A 94 2.96 -19.32 -17.40
N SER A 95 2.30 -20.46 -17.29
CA SER A 95 1.73 -21.13 -18.44
C SER A 95 0.52 -20.33 -18.97
N SER A 96 0.13 -20.59 -20.22
CA SER A 96 -1.06 -19.96 -20.81
C SER A 96 -2.33 -20.22 -20.00
N GLU A 97 -2.45 -21.43 -19.42
CA GLU A 97 -3.58 -21.79 -18.57
C GLU A 97 -3.57 -21.03 -17.23
N GLU A 98 -2.43 -20.95 -16.57
CA GLU A 98 -2.27 -20.17 -15.33
C GLU A 98 -2.53 -18.69 -15.56
N ALA A 99 -2.03 -18.13 -16.67
CA ALA A 99 -2.28 -16.75 -17.05
C ALA A 99 -3.79 -16.50 -17.26
N ALA A 100 -4.48 -17.37 -18.00
CA ALA A 100 -5.92 -17.26 -18.22
C ALA A 100 -6.72 -17.32 -16.91
N GLN A 101 -6.34 -18.20 -15.99
CA GLN A 101 -6.96 -18.27 -14.66
C GLN A 101 -6.77 -16.98 -13.84
N LEU A 102 -5.57 -16.40 -13.90
CA LEU A 102 -5.29 -15.12 -13.21
C LEU A 102 -6.11 -13.98 -13.82
N HIS A 103 -6.21 -13.90 -15.15
CA HIS A 103 -7.05 -12.92 -15.81
C HIS A 103 -8.51 -13.03 -15.36
N SER A 104 -9.09 -14.25 -15.37
CA SER A 104 -10.46 -14.48 -14.91
C SER A 104 -10.67 -14.02 -13.46
N ARG A 105 -9.73 -14.29 -12.57
CA ARG A 105 -9.82 -13.84 -11.15
C ARG A 105 -9.78 -12.32 -11.00
N PHE A 106 -8.99 -11.66 -11.82
CA PHE A 106 -8.96 -10.19 -11.83
C PHE A 106 -10.25 -9.59 -12.35
N ASP A 107 -10.86 -10.20 -13.37
CA ASP A 107 -12.15 -9.76 -13.89
C ASP A 107 -13.26 -9.92 -12.85
N GLU A 108 -13.30 -11.05 -12.14
CA GLU A 108 -14.19 -11.24 -10.98
C GLU A 108 -13.96 -10.20 -9.88
N LEU A 109 -12.71 -9.86 -9.60
CA LEU A 109 -12.36 -8.81 -8.64
C LEU A 109 -12.92 -7.46 -9.06
N LEU A 110 -12.69 -7.07 -10.30
CA LEU A 110 -13.20 -5.81 -10.86
C LEU A 110 -14.73 -5.74 -10.84
N GLN A 111 -15.41 -6.86 -11.12
CA GLN A 111 -16.86 -6.94 -11.02
C GLN A 111 -17.32 -6.66 -9.58
N LYS A 112 -16.72 -7.31 -8.58
CA LYS A 112 -17.07 -7.10 -7.17
C LYS A 112 -16.81 -5.67 -6.69
N PHE A 113 -15.73 -5.03 -7.13
CA PHE A 113 -15.50 -3.62 -6.84
C PHE A 113 -16.52 -2.71 -7.54
N GLY A 114 -16.97 -3.07 -8.75
CA GLY A 114 -18.06 -2.39 -9.43
C GLY A 114 -19.39 -2.48 -8.67
N GLU A 115 -19.67 -3.62 -8.04
CA GLU A 115 -20.85 -3.81 -7.19
C GLU A 115 -20.74 -2.99 -5.89
N LEU A 116 -19.57 -2.97 -5.24
CA LEU A 116 -19.31 -2.14 -4.06
C LEU A 116 -19.51 -0.65 -4.35
N LYS A 117 -19.10 -0.19 -5.52
CA LYS A 117 -19.35 1.19 -5.93
C LYS A 117 -20.84 1.49 -6.02
N LYS A 118 -21.63 0.59 -6.62
CA LYS A 118 -23.10 0.76 -6.72
C LYS A 118 -23.77 0.83 -5.35
N GLN A 119 -23.18 0.20 -4.33
CA GLN A 119 -23.64 0.21 -2.95
C GLN A 119 -23.07 1.37 -2.13
N ASN A 120 -22.38 2.33 -2.76
CA ASN A 120 -21.64 3.42 -2.10
C ASN A 120 -20.56 2.94 -1.10
N GLY A 121 -20.07 1.72 -1.24
CA GLY A 121 -19.00 1.16 -0.41
C GLY A 121 -17.61 1.70 -0.79
N ILE A 122 -17.47 2.20 -2.01
CA ILE A 122 -16.27 2.88 -2.53
C ILE A 122 -16.67 4.01 -3.48
N ASN A 123 -15.79 5.00 -3.65
CA ASN A 123 -16.01 6.11 -4.57
C ASN A 123 -15.42 5.82 -5.97
N GLU A 124 -15.67 6.73 -6.93
CA GLU A 124 -15.21 6.61 -8.33
C GLU A 124 -13.69 6.58 -8.44
N GLU A 125 -13.01 7.41 -7.68
CA GLU A 125 -11.55 7.52 -7.69
C GLU A 125 -10.90 6.24 -7.15
N GLU A 126 -11.48 5.66 -6.12
CA GLU A 126 -11.04 4.37 -5.57
C GLU A 126 -11.20 3.25 -6.60
N LEU A 127 -12.36 3.17 -7.26
CA LEU A 127 -12.59 2.19 -8.31
C LEU A 127 -11.61 2.38 -9.49
N ARG A 128 -11.31 3.61 -9.87
CA ARG A 128 -10.31 3.92 -10.90
C ARG A 128 -8.94 3.39 -10.53
N LYS A 129 -8.49 3.61 -9.28
CA LYS A 129 -7.20 3.10 -8.78
C LYS A 129 -7.13 1.58 -8.79
N VAL A 130 -8.23 0.89 -8.42
CA VAL A 130 -8.30 -0.57 -8.52
C VAL A 130 -8.11 -1.02 -9.97
N LYS A 131 -8.87 -0.44 -10.90
CA LYS A 131 -8.80 -0.78 -12.34
C LYS A 131 -7.38 -0.59 -12.90
N GLU A 132 -6.73 0.53 -12.59
CA GLU A 132 -5.36 0.82 -13.03
C GLU A 132 -4.34 -0.17 -12.46
N THR A 133 -4.48 -0.52 -11.18
CA THR A 133 -3.61 -1.50 -10.54
C THR A 133 -3.80 -2.88 -11.15
N VAL A 134 -5.04 -3.32 -11.34
CA VAL A 134 -5.35 -4.61 -11.95
C VAL A 134 -4.83 -4.67 -13.39
N ALA A 135 -5.07 -3.65 -14.21
CA ALA A 135 -4.57 -3.60 -15.58
C ALA A 135 -3.03 -3.69 -15.64
N THR A 136 -2.35 -3.06 -14.68
CA THR A 136 -0.88 -3.16 -14.57
C THR A 136 -0.44 -4.59 -14.23
N LEU A 137 -1.13 -5.26 -13.30
CA LEU A 137 -0.82 -6.63 -12.91
C LEU A 137 -1.14 -7.63 -14.02
N GLN A 138 -2.25 -7.47 -14.73
CA GLN A 138 -2.63 -8.32 -15.86
C GLN A 138 -1.58 -8.25 -16.98
N ARG A 139 -1.10 -7.07 -17.34
CA ARG A 139 -0.04 -6.90 -18.35
C ARG A 139 1.25 -7.60 -17.95
N ALA A 140 1.62 -7.48 -16.68
CA ALA A 140 2.87 -8.05 -16.18
C ALA A 140 2.85 -9.60 -16.09
N ILE A 141 1.70 -10.28 -16.21
CA ILE A 141 1.62 -11.75 -16.15
C ILE A 141 2.52 -12.41 -17.20
N GLU A 142 2.54 -11.88 -18.42
CA GLU A 142 3.31 -12.42 -19.52
C GLU A 142 4.77 -11.92 -19.55
N GLU A 143 5.05 -10.79 -18.87
CA GLU A 143 6.32 -10.08 -18.98
C GLU A 143 7.36 -10.54 -17.95
N VAL A 144 6.93 -10.98 -16.77
CA VAL A 144 7.84 -11.23 -15.64
C VAL A 144 7.71 -12.64 -15.07
N PRO A 145 8.77 -13.20 -14.46
CA PRO A 145 8.71 -14.48 -13.77
C PRO A 145 7.66 -14.51 -12.65
N LYS A 146 7.03 -15.66 -12.42
CA LYS A 146 5.99 -15.87 -11.40
C LYS A 146 6.34 -15.31 -10.03
N LYS A 147 7.52 -15.62 -9.51
CA LYS A 147 7.97 -15.15 -8.19
C LYS A 147 8.01 -13.62 -8.10
N THR A 148 8.52 -12.97 -9.14
CA THR A 148 8.58 -11.50 -9.25
C THR A 148 7.19 -10.92 -9.37
N TRP A 149 6.33 -11.53 -10.18
CA TRP A 149 4.96 -11.12 -10.36
C TRP A 149 4.16 -11.18 -9.06
N TYR A 150 4.19 -12.34 -8.35
CA TYR A 150 3.48 -12.49 -7.09
C TYR A 150 3.95 -11.50 -6.03
N ARG A 151 5.26 -11.24 -5.93
CA ARG A 151 5.79 -10.22 -5.02
C ARG A 151 5.25 -8.83 -5.36
N SER A 152 5.24 -8.46 -6.63
CA SER A 152 4.70 -7.17 -7.10
C SER A 152 3.20 -7.08 -6.86
N ALA A 153 2.45 -8.13 -7.16
CA ALA A 153 1.01 -8.19 -6.96
C ALA A 153 0.66 -8.05 -5.46
N GLY A 154 1.34 -8.78 -4.60
CA GLY A 154 1.15 -8.68 -3.15
C GLY A 154 1.36 -7.25 -2.64
N ASN A 155 2.47 -6.61 -3.01
CA ASN A 155 2.75 -5.23 -2.61
C ASN A 155 1.68 -4.25 -3.13
N LYS A 156 1.30 -4.33 -4.41
CA LYS A 156 0.28 -3.45 -5.01
C LYS A 156 -1.10 -3.64 -4.39
N LEU A 157 -1.52 -4.88 -4.11
CA LEU A 157 -2.79 -5.16 -3.44
C LEU A 157 -2.79 -4.67 -2.00
N MET A 158 -1.67 -4.81 -1.28
CA MET A 158 -1.54 -4.25 0.06
C MET A 158 -1.59 -2.73 0.08
N ASP A 159 -0.95 -2.07 -0.89
CA ASP A 159 -1.02 -0.61 -1.02
C ASP A 159 -2.43 -0.13 -1.37
N LEU A 160 -3.17 -0.89 -2.17
CA LEU A 160 -4.60 -0.65 -2.36
C LEU A 160 -5.38 -0.80 -1.04
N SER A 161 -5.15 -1.88 -0.29
CA SER A 161 -5.81 -2.09 1.01
C SER A 161 -5.60 -0.93 1.96
N LYS A 162 -4.40 -0.36 2.00
CA LYS A 162 -4.11 0.84 2.83
C LYS A 162 -4.94 2.04 2.42
N LYS A 163 -5.21 2.23 1.13
CA LYS A 163 -6.02 3.34 0.61
C LYS A 163 -7.51 3.17 0.89
N PHE A 164 -7.99 1.94 1.08
CA PHE A 164 -9.37 1.60 1.43
C PHE A 164 -9.60 1.50 2.95
N LEU A 165 -8.73 2.07 3.80
CA LEU A 165 -8.83 2.01 5.26
C LEU A 165 -10.19 2.49 5.82
N GLN A 166 -10.93 3.30 5.09
CA GLN A 166 -12.24 3.79 5.47
C GLN A 166 -13.40 2.83 5.09
N SER A 167 -13.15 1.84 4.22
CA SER A 167 -14.15 0.85 3.78
C SER A 167 -13.80 -0.55 4.24
N LYS A 168 -14.41 -1.02 5.34
CA LYS A 168 -14.24 -2.41 5.82
C LYS A 168 -14.52 -3.44 4.72
N GLN A 169 -15.50 -3.19 3.86
CA GLN A 169 -15.86 -4.09 2.75
C GLN A 169 -14.78 -4.12 1.67
N GLY A 170 -14.19 -2.96 1.32
CA GLY A 170 -13.08 -2.88 0.39
C GLY A 170 -11.83 -3.61 0.90
N GLN A 171 -11.53 -3.47 2.20
CA GLN A 171 -10.42 -4.16 2.85
C GLN A 171 -10.59 -5.68 2.81
N GLN A 172 -11.76 -6.19 3.19
CA GLN A 172 -12.07 -7.62 3.18
C GLN A 172 -12.00 -8.20 1.77
N LEU A 173 -12.45 -7.44 0.77
CA LEU A 173 -12.41 -7.89 -0.61
C LEU A 173 -10.95 -8.06 -1.09
N ILE A 174 -10.07 -7.11 -0.79
CA ILE A 174 -8.65 -7.16 -1.17
C ILE A 174 -7.93 -8.28 -0.42
N ALA A 175 -8.19 -8.46 0.87
CA ALA A 175 -7.63 -9.55 1.67
C ALA A 175 -8.03 -10.92 1.11
N ASN A 176 -9.31 -11.12 0.82
CA ASN A 176 -9.84 -12.37 0.24
C ASN A 176 -9.27 -12.66 -1.15
N VAL A 177 -9.03 -11.62 -1.95
CA VAL A 177 -8.43 -11.79 -3.28
C VAL A 177 -6.94 -12.06 -3.17
N GLY A 178 -6.25 -11.35 -2.28
CA GLY A 178 -4.86 -11.62 -1.97
C GLY A 178 -4.67 -13.10 -1.59
N GLU A 179 -5.46 -13.60 -0.67
CA GLU A 179 -5.42 -14.99 -0.25
C GLU A 179 -5.69 -15.95 -1.41
N LYS A 180 -6.75 -15.73 -2.20
CA LYS A 180 -7.10 -16.56 -3.35
C LYS A 180 -6.07 -16.54 -4.48
N LEU A 181 -5.46 -15.39 -4.73
CA LEU A 181 -4.37 -15.29 -5.71
C LEU A 181 -3.13 -16.05 -5.25
N LEU A 182 -2.86 -16.08 -3.93
CA LEU A 182 -1.68 -16.68 -3.34
C LEU A 182 -1.78 -18.20 -3.15
N THR A 183 -2.96 -18.69 -2.82
CA THR A 183 -3.18 -20.13 -2.59
C THR A 183 -3.34 -20.95 -3.87
N GLY A 184 -3.23 -20.31 -5.05
CA GLY A 184 -3.32 -21.00 -6.34
C GLY A 184 -4.68 -21.62 -6.63
N GLY A 185 -5.70 -21.29 -5.82
CA GLY A 185 -7.07 -21.77 -6.04
C GLY A 185 -7.22 -23.31 -5.93
N GLN A 186 -6.42 -23.97 -5.11
CA GLN A 186 -6.76 -25.35 -4.75
C GLN A 186 -8.10 -25.33 -4.00
N PRO A 187 -9.12 -26.02 -4.49
CA PRO A 187 -10.32 -26.23 -3.70
C PRO A 187 -9.89 -26.95 -2.44
N GLN A 188 -10.11 -26.36 -1.26
CA GLN A 188 -10.06 -27.14 -0.03
C GLN A 188 -11.05 -28.27 -0.21
N SER A 189 -10.54 -29.49 -0.30
CA SER A 189 -11.37 -30.67 -0.22
C SER A 189 -12.13 -30.59 1.11
N PRO A 190 -13.46 -30.77 1.11
CA PRO A 190 -14.17 -30.88 2.36
C PRO A 190 -13.61 -32.08 3.11
N GLU A 191 -13.06 -31.85 4.28
CA GLU A 191 -12.74 -32.92 5.20
C GLU A 191 -14.04 -33.70 5.50
N LEU A 192 -14.01 -35.01 5.19
CA LEU A 192 -15.01 -36.00 5.55
C LEU A 192 -14.97 -36.26 7.06
#